data_37886a72e0b688fb3f7b32bdb3b1e250
#
_entry.id   37886a72e0b688fb3f7b32bdb3b1e250
#
_cell.length_a   1.000
_cell.length_b   1.000
_cell.length_c   1.000
_cell.angle_alpha   90.00
_cell.angle_beta   90.00
_cell.angle_gamma   90.00
#
_symmetry.space_group_name_H-M   'P 1'
#
loop_
_entity.id
_entity.type
_entity.pdbx_description
1 polymer ?
#
loop_
_entity_poly.entity_id
_entity_poly.type
_entity_poly.pdbx_seq_one_letter_code
_entity_poly.pdbx_strand_id
1 'polypeptide(L)'
;MNQDYIFNIRITGILIENNELLLVQQKLSDKRNWSLPGGRLERGETISQGLIREMKEETGLDVEIARMLYLCDVAASSNTILHITFLLRRIGGEIELPSNEFDENPIYDVKFVPISELVQYGFSENFIQVIKGGFSNAGNYVGDKMNIGLGI
;
A
#
# COMPACT_ATOMS: atom_id res chain seq x y z
N MET A 1 -8.01 -24.49 -25.51
CA MET A 1 -7.84 -23.04 -25.33
C MET A 1 -7.26 -22.78 -23.95
N ASN A 2 -6.04 -22.29 -23.94
CA ASN A 2 -5.44 -21.85 -22.67
C ASN A 2 -6.03 -20.48 -22.32
N GLN A 3 -6.98 -20.47 -21.40
CA GLN A 3 -7.30 -19.22 -20.74
C GLN A 3 -6.20 -18.97 -19.71
N ASP A 4 -5.35 -18.02 -20.01
CA ASP A 4 -4.41 -17.53 -19.01
C ASP A 4 -5.20 -16.77 -17.94
N TYR A 5 -5.47 -17.43 -16.85
CA TYR A 5 -6.04 -16.78 -15.66
C TYR A 5 -4.95 -15.92 -15.02
N ILE A 6 -5.04 -14.61 -15.22
CA ILE A 6 -4.10 -13.69 -14.63
C ILE A 6 -4.66 -13.25 -13.29
N PHE A 7 -4.04 -13.70 -12.21
CA PHE A 7 -4.33 -13.21 -10.88
C PHE A 7 -3.26 -12.18 -10.49
N ASN A 8 -3.70 -11.02 -10.08
CA ASN A 8 -2.81 -9.98 -9.57
C ASN A 8 -2.88 -9.96 -8.04
N ILE A 9 -1.75 -10.17 -7.42
CA ILE A 9 -1.59 -10.00 -5.97
C ILE A 9 -0.83 -8.70 -5.75
N ARG A 10 -1.49 -7.75 -5.09
CA ARG A 10 -0.88 -6.48 -4.69
C ARG A 10 -0.68 -6.47 -3.19
N ILE A 11 0.48 -6.01 -2.79
CA ILE A 11 0.90 -5.94 -1.40
C ILE A 11 1.22 -4.50 -1.05
N THR A 12 0.68 -4.03 0.05
CA THR A 12 0.87 -2.65 0.50
C THR A 12 1.28 -2.62 1.96
N GLY A 13 2.06 -1.62 2.31
CA GLY A 13 2.56 -1.43 3.66
C GLY A 13 2.04 -0.18 4.31
N ILE A 14 1.62 -0.31 5.55
CA ILE A 14 1.29 0.80 6.44
C ILE A 14 2.44 0.96 7.43
N LEU A 15 3.17 2.06 7.31
CA LEU A 15 4.25 2.41 8.23
C LEU A 15 3.88 3.72 8.92
N ILE A 16 3.71 3.66 10.23
CA ILE A 16 3.33 4.81 11.04
C ILE A 16 4.44 5.08 12.06
N GLU A 17 4.91 6.31 12.08
CA GLU A 17 5.89 6.82 13.06
C GLU A 17 5.42 8.19 13.53
N ASN A 18 5.42 8.41 14.84
CA ASN A 18 5.07 9.71 15.43
C ASN A 18 3.71 10.27 14.95
N ASN A 19 2.70 9.42 14.83
CA ASN A 19 1.37 9.76 14.29
C ASN A 19 1.39 10.24 12.84
N GLU A 20 2.40 9.85 12.08
CA GLU A 20 2.52 10.14 10.66
C GLU A 20 2.56 8.85 9.86
N LEU A 21 1.86 8.82 8.73
CA LEU A 21 1.77 7.70 7.81
C LEU A 21 2.67 7.93 6.60
N LEU A 22 3.47 6.92 6.26
CA LEU A 22 4.31 6.97 5.06
C LEU A 22 3.47 6.85 3.80
N LEU A 23 3.61 7.82 2.92
CA LEU A 23 2.94 7.87 1.62
C LEU A 23 3.92 8.07 0.49
N VAL A 24 3.54 7.58 -0.68
CA VAL A 24 4.24 7.82 -1.94
C VAL A 24 3.34 8.62 -2.88
N GLN A 25 3.93 9.53 -3.64
CA GLN A 25 3.21 10.32 -4.63
C GLN A 25 3.38 9.69 -6.02
N GLN A 26 2.26 9.26 -6.59
CA GLN A 26 2.17 8.75 -7.95
C GLN A 26 0.89 9.30 -8.57
N LYS A 27 0.86 9.44 -9.90
CA LYS A 27 -0.37 9.84 -10.58
C LYS A 27 -1.31 8.63 -10.67
N LEU A 28 -2.29 8.54 -9.76
CA LEU A 28 -3.25 7.44 -9.71
C LEU A 28 -4.55 7.77 -10.46
N SER A 29 -5.01 9.00 -10.33
CA SER A 29 -6.21 9.53 -10.99
C SER A 29 -6.14 11.04 -11.00
N ASP A 30 -7.11 11.69 -11.64
CA ASP A 30 -7.21 13.16 -11.61
C ASP A 30 -7.48 13.72 -10.21
N LYS A 31 -7.95 12.85 -9.29
CA LYS A 31 -8.36 13.25 -7.93
C LYS A 31 -7.40 12.81 -6.83
N ARG A 32 -6.54 11.84 -7.09
CA ARG A 32 -5.65 11.31 -6.06
C ARG A 32 -4.28 10.99 -6.63
N ASN A 33 -3.27 11.59 -6.01
CA ASN A 33 -1.86 11.41 -6.36
C ASN A 33 -1.07 10.67 -5.28
N TRP A 34 -1.64 10.46 -4.10
CA TRP A 34 -0.94 9.85 -2.97
C TRP A 34 -1.52 8.49 -2.64
N SER A 35 -0.65 7.56 -2.30
CA SER A 35 -1.04 6.18 -1.95
C SER A 35 -0.12 5.58 -0.91
N LEU A 36 -0.54 4.43 -0.38
CA LEU A 36 0.33 3.57 0.41
C LEU A 36 1.41 2.99 -0.51
N PRO A 37 2.65 2.86 -0.02
CA PRO A 37 3.70 2.18 -0.76
C PRO A 37 3.40 0.70 -0.90
N GLY A 38 3.88 0.10 -1.97
CA GLY A 38 3.69 -1.30 -2.28
C GLY A 38 3.63 -1.53 -3.79
N GLY A 39 3.23 -2.72 -4.19
CA GLY A 39 3.15 -3.05 -5.61
C GLY A 39 2.71 -4.47 -5.86
N ARG A 40 3.03 -4.94 -7.03
CA ARG A 40 2.67 -6.28 -7.47
C ARG A 40 3.68 -7.30 -6.97
N LEU A 41 3.18 -8.43 -6.47
CA LEU A 41 4.01 -9.58 -6.17
C LEU A 41 4.57 -10.16 -7.46
N GLU A 42 5.87 -10.43 -7.49
CA GLU A 42 6.56 -11.02 -8.63
C GLU A 42 6.64 -12.54 -8.50
N ARG A 43 6.82 -13.21 -9.65
CA ARG A 43 6.94 -14.66 -9.66
C ARG A 43 8.15 -15.12 -8.82
N GLY A 44 7.93 -16.13 -8.02
CA GLY A 44 8.98 -16.77 -7.23
C GLY A 44 9.33 -16.09 -5.94
N GLU A 45 8.76 -14.93 -5.65
CA GLU A 45 8.98 -14.31 -4.34
C GLU A 45 7.85 -14.62 -3.36
N THR A 46 8.19 -14.69 -2.09
CA THR A 46 7.19 -14.76 -1.03
C THR A 46 6.56 -13.37 -0.84
N ILE A 47 5.41 -13.33 -0.19
CA ILE A 47 4.73 -12.05 0.12
C ILE A 47 5.67 -11.13 0.91
N SER A 48 6.35 -11.63 1.93
CA SER A 48 7.26 -10.80 2.72
C SER A 48 8.46 -10.30 1.90
N GLN A 49 9.04 -11.16 1.06
CA GLN A 49 10.12 -10.74 0.16
C GLN A 49 9.66 -9.62 -0.78
N GLY A 50 8.49 -9.79 -1.37
CA GLY A 50 7.93 -8.79 -2.30
C GLY A 50 7.67 -7.45 -1.63
N LEU A 51 7.10 -7.45 -0.44
CA LEU A 51 6.81 -6.21 0.27
C LEU A 51 8.08 -5.49 0.72
N ILE A 52 9.05 -6.23 1.26
CA ILE A 52 10.35 -5.67 1.64
C ILE A 52 11.05 -5.07 0.43
N ARG A 53 11.02 -5.76 -0.71
CA ARG A 53 11.59 -5.26 -1.97
C ARG A 53 10.90 -3.98 -2.44
N GLU A 54 9.57 -3.97 -2.48
CA GLU A 54 8.80 -2.78 -2.91
C GLU A 54 9.08 -1.58 -2.00
N MET A 55 9.11 -1.79 -0.69
CA MET A 55 9.40 -0.71 0.25
C MET A 55 10.80 -0.13 0.01
N LYS A 56 11.79 -0.98 -0.21
CA LYS A 56 13.16 -0.53 -0.50
C LYS A 56 13.23 0.23 -1.81
N GLU A 57 12.62 -0.31 -2.87
CA GLU A 57 12.62 0.32 -4.19
C GLU A 57 11.90 1.66 -4.20
N GLU A 58 10.72 1.74 -3.56
CA GLU A 58 9.88 2.93 -3.62
C GLU A 58 10.27 4.02 -2.62
N THR A 59 10.78 3.64 -1.46
CA THR A 59 10.96 4.58 -0.35
C THR A 59 12.39 4.67 0.18
N GLY A 60 13.25 3.70 -0.12
CA GLY A 60 14.59 3.60 0.45
C GLY A 60 14.64 2.97 1.84
N LEU A 61 13.50 2.65 2.43
CA LEU A 61 13.44 2.16 3.80
C LEU A 61 13.58 0.65 3.88
N ASP A 62 14.28 0.20 4.91
CA ASP A 62 14.34 -1.21 5.29
C ASP A 62 13.28 -1.46 6.37
N VAL A 63 12.41 -2.43 6.11
CA VAL A 63 11.26 -2.72 6.96
C VAL A 63 11.17 -4.19 7.31
N GLU A 64 10.45 -4.47 8.38
CA GLU A 64 9.98 -5.81 8.71
C GLU A 64 8.45 -5.78 8.84
N ILE A 65 7.81 -6.93 8.63
CA ILE A 65 6.37 -7.07 8.79
C ILE A 65 6.07 -7.26 10.27
N ALA A 66 5.26 -6.35 10.84
CA ALA A 66 4.76 -6.49 12.20
C ALA A 66 3.57 -7.46 12.24
N ARG A 67 2.59 -7.28 11.34
CA ARG A 67 1.45 -8.18 11.20
C ARG A 67 0.67 -7.92 9.91
N MET A 68 -0.09 -8.92 9.47
CA MET A 68 -1.06 -8.75 8.41
C MET A 68 -2.28 -7.98 8.96
N LEU A 69 -2.74 -6.98 8.24
CA LEU A 69 -3.91 -6.20 8.63
C LEU A 69 -5.16 -6.70 7.92
N TYR A 70 -5.19 -6.63 6.60
CA TYR A 70 -6.41 -6.93 5.85
C TYR A 70 -6.12 -7.67 4.56
N LEU A 71 -7.04 -8.57 4.22
CA LEU A 71 -7.15 -9.19 2.92
C LEU A 71 -8.36 -8.59 2.23
N CYS A 72 -8.15 -7.92 1.10
CA CYS A 72 -9.20 -7.24 0.35
C CYS A 72 -9.17 -7.67 -1.11
N ASP A 73 -10.24 -7.38 -1.82
CA ASP A 73 -10.28 -7.52 -3.27
C ASP A 73 -10.89 -6.27 -3.90
N VAL A 74 -11.01 -6.26 -5.22
CA VAL A 74 -11.58 -5.13 -5.95
C VAL A 74 -12.71 -5.65 -6.82
N ALA A 75 -13.93 -5.25 -6.51
CA ALA A 75 -15.15 -5.79 -7.09
C ALA A 75 -15.39 -5.38 -8.55
N ALA A 76 -14.80 -4.31 -9.03
CA ALA A 76 -15.09 -3.71 -10.34
C ALA A 76 -13.99 -3.94 -11.39
N SER A 77 -13.09 -4.87 -11.17
CA SER A 77 -11.99 -5.15 -12.09
C SER A 77 -12.35 -6.28 -13.03
N SER A 78 -11.90 -6.19 -14.31
CA SER A 78 -11.96 -7.29 -15.26
C SER A 78 -11.03 -8.44 -14.88
N ASN A 79 -10.00 -8.16 -14.08
CA ASN A 79 -9.08 -9.14 -13.53
C ASN A 79 -9.27 -9.22 -12.02
N THR A 80 -9.09 -10.40 -11.45
CA THR A 80 -9.10 -10.54 -10.00
C THR A 80 -7.84 -9.92 -9.40
N ILE A 81 -8.04 -8.93 -8.55
CA ILE A 81 -6.94 -8.29 -7.81
C ILE A 81 -7.14 -8.61 -6.33
N LEU A 82 -6.16 -9.29 -5.76
CA LEU A 82 -6.11 -9.56 -4.33
C LEU A 82 -5.18 -8.54 -3.69
N HIS A 83 -5.71 -7.76 -2.76
CA HIS A 83 -4.97 -6.75 -2.01
C HIS A 83 -4.67 -7.25 -0.60
N ILE A 84 -3.42 -7.28 -0.23
CA ILE A 84 -3.00 -7.66 1.12
C ILE A 84 -2.26 -6.47 1.74
N THR A 85 -2.75 -6.00 2.88
CA THR A 85 -2.19 -4.85 3.59
C THR A 85 -1.52 -5.30 4.88
N PHE A 86 -0.32 -4.81 5.12
CA PHE A 86 0.50 -5.17 6.28
C PHE A 86 0.87 -3.94 7.10
N LEU A 87 0.89 -4.11 8.41
CA LEU A 87 1.54 -3.15 9.29
C LEU A 87 3.04 -3.45 9.31
N LEU A 88 3.84 -2.41 9.09
CA LEU A 88 5.28 -2.51 9.00
C LEU A 88 5.97 -1.82 10.17
N ARG A 89 7.23 -2.18 10.37
CA ARG A 89 8.15 -1.50 11.28
C ARG A 89 9.43 -1.20 10.52
N ARG A 90 9.92 0.02 10.62
CA ARG A 90 11.21 0.38 10.02
C ARG A 90 12.33 -0.20 10.88
N ILE A 91 13.29 -0.86 10.21
CA ILE A 91 14.48 -1.40 10.85
C ILE A 91 15.77 -0.73 10.36
N GLY A 92 15.69 0.13 9.35
CA GLY A 92 16.84 0.85 8.82
C GLY A 92 16.48 1.66 7.58
N GLY A 93 17.52 2.16 6.93
CA GLY A 93 17.37 2.94 5.71
C GLY A 93 16.92 4.38 5.96
N GLU A 94 16.98 5.17 4.90
CA GLU A 94 16.53 6.56 4.87
C GLU A 94 15.65 6.75 3.64
N ILE A 95 14.72 7.72 3.69
CA ILE A 95 13.89 8.04 2.53
C ILE A 95 14.79 8.44 1.36
N GLU A 96 14.61 7.75 0.25
CA GLU A 96 15.33 7.97 -0.99
C GLU A 96 14.37 7.78 -2.15
N LEU A 97 14.28 8.78 -3.02
CA LEU A 97 13.44 8.68 -4.22
C LEU A 97 14.03 7.67 -5.20
N PRO A 98 13.21 6.80 -5.81
CA PRO A 98 13.69 5.89 -6.84
C PRO A 98 14.15 6.65 -8.09
N SER A 99 14.99 6.01 -8.92
CA SER A 99 15.48 6.62 -10.15
C SER A 99 14.38 6.88 -11.18
N ASN A 100 13.32 6.08 -11.17
CA ASN A 100 12.17 6.16 -12.09
C ASN A 100 12.51 6.05 -13.59
N GLU A 101 13.74 5.71 -13.94
CA GLU A 101 14.27 5.81 -15.31
C GLU A 101 13.47 4.98 -16.31
N PHE A 102 12.88 3.85 -15.86
CA PHE A 102 12.13 2.94 -16.72
C PHE A 102 10.71 2.68 -16.20
N ASP A 103 10.20 3.53 -15.33
CA ASP A 103 8.92 3.30 -14.68
C ASP A 103 7.80 4.03 -15.43
N GLU A 104 6.74 3.30 -15.78
CA GLU A 104 5.55 3.88 -16.42
C GLU A 104 4.73 4.74 -15.45
N ASN A 105 4.86 4.49 -14.16
CA ASN A 105 4.19 5.27 -13.11
C ASN A 105 5.19 5.70 -12.04
N PRO A 106 6.01 6.72 -12.33
CA PRO A 106 7.09 7.13 -11.45
C PRO A 106 6.59 7.68 -10.13
N ILE A 107 7.40 7.49 -9.10
CA ILE A 107 7.18 8.09 -7.78
C ILE A 107 7.86 9.45 -7.75
N TYR A 108 7.09 10.49 -7.44
CA TYR A 108 7.55 11.87 -7.42
C TYR A 108 7.98 12.36 -6.05
N ASP A 109 7.41 11.76 -5.00
CA ASP A 109 7.72 12.13 -3.63
C ASP A 109 7.41 10.98 -2.68
N VAL A 110 8.10 10.95 -1.55
CA VAL A 110 7.91 10.01 -0.45
C VAL A 110 7.98 10.81 0.84
N LYS A 111 6.95 10.75 1.66
CA LYS A 111 6.98 11.46 2.94
C LYS A 111 6.04 10.87 3.98
N PHE A 112 6.33 11.17 5.22
CA PHE A 112 5.40 10.94 6.33
C PHE A 112 4.42 12.10 6.42
N VAL A 113 3.13 11.77 6.52
CA VAL A 113 2.03 12.73 6.55
C VAL A 113 1.26 12.53 7.87
N PRO A 114 0.98 13.62 8.61
CA PRO A 114 0.16 13.50 9.81
C PRO A 114 -1.17 12.81 9.52
N ILE A 115 -1.55 11.86 10.36
CA ILE A 115 -2.79 11.10 10.18
C ILE A 115 -4.00 12.04 10.11
N SER A 116 -3.97 13.15 10.87
CA SER A 116 -5.02 14.16 10.86
C SER A 116 -5.17 14.90 9.52
N GLU A 117 -4.18 14.83 8.65
CA GLU A 117 -4.17 15.53 7.36
C GLU A 117 -4.43 14.62 6.16
N LEU A 118 -4.68 13.33 6.39
CA LEU A 118 -4.80 12.34 5.29
C LEU A 118 -5.94 12.66 4.31
N VAL A 119 -7.01 13.32 4.74
CA VAL A 119 -8.09 13.73 3.83
C VAL A 119 -7.57 14.68 2.74
N GLN A 120 -6.63 15.55 3.07
CA GLN A 120 -6.00 16.47 2.11
C GLN A 120 -5.17 15.73 1.05
N TYR A 121 -4.78 14.48 1.34
CA TYR A 121 -4.01 13.61 0.44
C TYR A 121 -4.90 12.61 -0.31
N GLY A 122 -6.22 12.78 -0.24
CA GLY A 122 -7.17 11.97 -0.99
C GLY A 122 -7.67 10.71 -0.26
N PHE A 123 -7.33 10.54 1.01
CA PHE A 123 -7.83 9.43 1.81
C PHE A 123 -9.19 9.76 2.45
N SER A 124 -9.98 8.73 2.73
CA SER A 124 -11.29 8.90 3.35
C SER A 124 -11.21 9.03 4.88
N GLU A 125 -12.22 9.65 5.46
CA GLU A 125 -12.38 9.67 6.91
C GLU A 125 -12.48 8.25 7.49
N ASN A 126 -13.09 7.31 6.75
CA ASN A 126 -13.17 5.92 7.16
C ASN A 126 -11.78 5.31 7.38
N PHE A 127 -10.84 5.59 6.48
CA PHE A 127 -9.47 5.10 6.63
C PHE A 127 -8.79 5.67 7.88
N ILE A 128 -9.00 6.95 8.16
CA ILE A 128 -8.48 7.58 9.38
C ILE A 128 -9.06 6.89 10.63
N GLN A 129 -10.36 6.59 10.63
CA GLN A 129 -10.98 5.90 11.76
C GLN A 129 -10.45 4.47 11.91
N VAL A 130 -10.17 3.77 10.84
CA VAL A 130 -9.53 2.44 10.86
C VAL A 130 -8.16 2.53 11.57
N ILE A 131 -7.35 3.51 11.23
CA ILE A 131 -6.05 3.73 11.88
C ILE A 131 -6.22 4.08 13.37
N LYS A 132 -7.08 5.04 13.67
CA LYS A 132 -7.31 5.49 15.06
C LYS A 132 -7.89 4.40 15.95
N GLY A 133 -8.67 3.50 15.36
CA GLY A 133 -9.23 2.35 16.06
C GLY A 133 -8.25 1.20 16.27
N GLY A 134 -7.00 1.34 15.88
CA GLY A 134 -5.98 0.31 16.03
C GLY A 134 -6.16 -0.87 15.08
N PHE A 135 -6.74 -0.63 13.91
CA PHE A 135 -6.98 -1.65 12.88
C PHE A 135 -7.90 -2.77 13.39
N SER A 136 -9.13 -2.41 13.75
CA SER A 136 -10.14 -3.39 14.14
C SER A 136 -10.37 -4.42 13.00
N ASN A 137 -10.65 -5.66 13.37
CA ASN A 137 -10.77 -6.80 12.45
C ASN A 137 -9.49 -7.13 11.68
N ALA A 138 -8.31 -6.73 12.18
CA ALA A 138 -7.05 -7.11 11.57
C ALA A 138 -6.91 -8.62 11.46
N GLY A 139 -6.35 -9.10 10.34
CA GLY A 139 -6.19 -10.52 10.06
C GLY A 139 -7.37 -11.16 9.36
N ASN A 140 -8.40 -10.40 9.03
CA ASN A 140 -9.61 -10.92 8.39
C ASN A 140 -9.69 -10.54 6.90
N TYR A 141 -10.45 -11.35 6.16
CA TYR A 141 -10.95 -10.95 4.85
C TYR A 141 -12.10 -9.96 5.07
N VAL A 142 -12.00 -8.80 4.45
CA VAL A 142 -12.96 -7.70 4.65
C VAL A 142 -13.73 -7.35 3.38
N GLY A 143 -13.59 -8.13 2.31
CA GLY A 143 -14.26 -7.89 1.04
C GLY A 143 -13.64 -6.73 0.27
N ASP A 144 -14.45 -5.87 -0.32
CA ASP A 144 -13.97 -4.74 -1.09
C ASP A 144 -13.12 -3.80 -0.24
N LYS A 145 -12.03 -3.30 -0.81
CA LYS A 145 -11.12 -2.43 -0.06
C LYS A 145 -11.73 -1.09 0.33
N MET A 146 -12.87 -0.71 -0.24
CA MET A 146 -13.64 0.44 0.23
C MET A 146 -14.13 0.25 1.66
N ASN A 147 -14.29 -0.99 2.12
CA ASN A 147 -14.74 -1.29 3.48
C ASN A 147 -13.75 -0.83 4.55
N ILE A 148 -12.48 -0.64 4.18
CA ILE A 148 -11.45 -0.06 5.05
C ILE A 148 -11.05 1.35 4.60
N GLY A 149 -11.79 1.93 3.68
CA GLY A 149 -11.57 3.29 3.21
C GLY A 149 -10.48 3.44 2.15
N LEU A 150 -10.07 2.37 1.49
CA LEU A 150 -9.01 2.37 0.48
C LEU A 150 -9.53 2.13 -0.95
N GLY A 151 -10.74 2.46 -1.23
CA GLY A 151 -11.30 2.39 -2.58
C GLY A 151 -11.24 3.74 -3.29
N ILE A 152 -11.27 3.69 -4.61
CA ILE A 152 -11.45 4.86 -5.46
C ILE A 152 -12.89 4.84 -5.97
#